data_32c90e2db44204c064ecd05c38c61a7a
#
_entry.id   32c90e2db44204c064ecd05c38c61a7a
#
_cell.length_a   1.000
_cell.length_b   1.000
_cell.length_c   1.000
_cell.angle_alpha   90.00
_cell.angle_beta   90.00
_cell.angle_gamma   90.00
#
_symmetry.space_group_name_H-M   'P 1'
#
loop_
_entity.id
_entity.type
_entity.pdbx_description
1 polymer ?
#
loop_
_entity_poly.entity_id
_entity_poly.type
_entity_poly.pdbx_seq_one_letter_code
_entity_poly.pdbx_strand_id
1 'polypeptide(L)'
;VDYVNLNTSTMETAKSEGLYDQYAVVSDTDATSFMGFYNINRTATANANDGTTAKSTKSDEEIQRTNKALQNVHFRRAISFAADRGAYNAQQVGEDLKYTSLRNTFTPGYFVSLSKDTTIQINGTDTTFPAGTYYGEIVQKQIDADGVKIKVWDAENKTSDGFDGWYNPENAVEELNTAIEELAEDGITIDESNPIQIEYPYPSAVEVYTNKANSYKKSVEAALGG
;
A
#
# COMPACT_ATOMS: atom_id res chain seq x y z
N VAL A 1 -19.84 -9.32 -29.42
CA VAL A 1 -19.21 -9.26 -28.09
C VAL A 1 -20.20 -8.58 -27.18
N ASP A 2 -20.60 -9.25 -26.11
CA ASP A 2 -21.66 -8.74 -25.23
C ASP A 2 -21.10 -7.78 -24.17
N TYR A 3 -19.82 -7.91 -23.80
CA TYR A 3 -19.10 -6.97 -22.97
C TYR A 3 -17.59 -7.02 -23.22
N VAL A 4 -16.87 -5.97 -22.84
CA VAL A 4 -15.41 -5.87 -22.91
C VAL A 4 -14.87 -5.11 -21.70
N ASN A 5 -13.74 -5.56 -21.16
CA ASN A 5 -13.03 -4.81 -20.12
C ASN A 5 -12.32 -3.61 -20.76
N LEU A 6 -12.57 -2.43 -20.22
CA LEU A 6 -11.86 -1.22 -20.62
C LEU A 6 -10.51 -1.14 -19.94
N ASN A 7 -9.47 -0.84 -20.71
CA ASN A 7 -8.20 -0.34 -20.21
C ASN A 7 -8.13 1.18 -20.44
N THR A 8 -7.07 1.84 -19.98
CA THR A 8 -6.93 3.29 -20.11
C THR A 8 -7.13 3.78 -21.55
N SER A 9 -6.52 3.13 -22.53
CA SER A 9 -6.62 3.53 -23.94
C SER A 9 -8.04 3.34 -24.51
N THR A 10 -8.66 2.20 -24.26
CA THR A 10 -10.04 1.93 -24.73
C THR A 10 -11.07 2.76 -23.99
N MET A 11 -10.81 3.12 -22.75
CA MET A 11 -11.67 4.04 -21.98
C MET A 11 -11.65 5.45 -22.59
N GLU A 12 -10.48 5.99 -22.94
CA GLU A 12 -10.37 7.29 -23.59
C GLU A 12 -11.06 7.29 -24.98
N THR A 13 -10.94 6.20 -25.74
CA THR A 13 -11.68 6.03 -26.97
C THR A 13 -13.20 6.03 -26.75
N ALA A 14 -13.67 5.25 -25.75
CA ALA A 14 -15.11 5.21 -25.43
C ALA A 14 -15.64 6.58 -24.99
N LYS A 15 -14.86 7.37 -24.24
CA LYS A 15 -15.21 8.75 -23.86
C LYS A 15 -15.31 9.66 -25.08
N SER A 16 -14.31 9.61 -25.96
CA SER A 16 -14.27 10.45 -27.15
C SER A 16 -15.41 10.17 -28.13
N GLU A 17 -15.92 8.94 -28.14
CA GLU A 17 -17.07 8.50 -28.94
C GLU A 17 -18.42 8.67 -28.23
N GLY A 18 -18.44 9.15 -26.98
CA GLY A 18 -19.65 9.32 -26.17
C GLY A 18 -20.31 8.00 -25.71
N LEU A 19 -19.55 6.90 -25.78
CA LEU A 19 -20.05 5.58 -25.41
C LEU A 19 -19.82 5.27 -23.92
N TYR A 20 -18.85 5.94 -23.29
CA TYR A 20 -18.47 5.66 -21.90
C TYR A 20 -19.63 5.89 -20.95
N ASP A 21 -20.23 7.08 -20.96
CA ASP A 21 -21.33 7.43 -20.04
C ASP A 21 -22.61 6.62 -20.29
N GLN A 22 -22.75 6.09 -21.51
CA GLN A 22 -23.93 5.34 -21.91
C GLN A 22 -23.85 3.85 -21.57
N TYR A 23 -22.67 3.25 -21.65
CA TYR A 23 -22.51 1.80 -21.60
C TYR A 23 -21.48 1.30 -20.56
N ALA A 24 -20.57 2.15 -20.07
CA ALA A 24 -19.58 1.71 -19.10
C ALA A 24 -20.20 1.53 -17.72
N VAL A 25 -19.84 0.46 -17.05
CA VAL A 25 -20.21 0.18 -15.67
C VAL A 25 -18.96 -0.23 -14.89
N VAL A 26 -18.89 0.17 -13.63
CA VAL A 26 -17.87 -0.33 -12.69
C VAL A 26 -18.44 -1.58 -12.03
N SER A 27 -17.67 -2.67 -12.05
CA SER A 27 -18.07 -3.92 -11.39
C SER A 27 -18.09 -3.77 -9.87
N ASP A 28 -18.83 -4.63 -9.21
CA ASP A 28 -18.78 -4.74 -7.75
C ASP A 28 -17.39 -5.12 -7.25
N THR A 29 -17.16 -4.86 -5.96
CA THR A 29 -15.90 -5.18 -5.29
C THR A 29 -15.64 -6.67 -5.26
N ASP A 30 -14.46 -7.08 -5.72
CA ASP A 30 -13.96 -8.45 -5.63
C ASP A 30 -13.38 -8.71 -4.22
N ALA A 31 -13.47 -9.96 -3.74
CA ALA A 31 -12.81 -10.40 -2.51
C ALA A 31 -11.28 -10.42 -2.63
N THR A 32 -10.75 -10.54 -3.85
CA THR A 32 -9.31 -10.57 -4.12
C THR A 32 -8.63 -9.26 -3.73
N SER A 33 -7.57 -9.34 -2.92
CA SER A 33 -6.73 -8.19 -2.58
C SER A 33 -5.34 -8.37 -3.15
N PHE A 34 -4.79 -7.27 -3.69
CA PHE A 34 -3.39 -7.17 -4.06
C PHE A 34 -2.67 -6.32 -3.02
N MET A 35 -1.50 -6.76 -2.59
CA MET A 35 -0.72 -6.03 -1.58
C MET A 35 0.77 -6.20 -1.81
N GLY A 36 1.55 -5.22 -1.35
CA GLY A 36 3.00 -5.29 -1.31
C GLY A 36 3.48 -5.93 0.00
N PHE A 37 4.56 -6.68 -0.08
CA PHE A 37 5.21 -7.29 1.08
C PHE A 37 6.67 -6.84 1.14
N TYR A 38 7.13 -6.48 2.33
CA TYR A 38 8.54 -6.23 2.57
C TYR A 38 9.27 -7.53 2.88
N ASN A 39 10.36 -7.82 2.15
CA ASN A 39 11.26 -8.91 2.52
C ASN A 39 12.21 -8.43 3.63
N ILE A 40 11.83 -8.67 4.86
CA ILE A 40 12.56 -8.21 6.07
C ILE A 40 13.76 -9.09 6.44
N ASN A 41 13.99 -10.16 5.70
CA ASN A 41 15.11 -11.09 5.96
C ASN A 41 15.63 -11.68 4.64
N ARG A 42 16.04 -10.80 3.74
CA ARG A 42 16.65 -11.21 2.48
C ARG A 42 18.02 -11.85 2.74
N THR A 43 18.26 -13.04 2.20
CA THR A 43 19.47 -13.82 2.40
C THR A 43 20.29 -14.02 1.13
N ALA A 44 19.81 -13.54 -0.02
CA ALA A 44 20.46 -13.74 -1.31
C ALA A 44 20.42 -12.48 -2.18
N THR A 45 21.39 -12.37 -3.07
CA THR A 45 21.47 -11.31 -4.07
C THR A 45 20.56 -11.54 -5.27
N ALA A 46 20.04 -12.75 -5.46
CA ALA A 46 19.06 -13.05 -6.50
C ALA A 46 17.69 -12.45 -6.15
N ASN A 47 17.05 -11.78 -7.11
CA ASN A 47 15.72 -11.21 -6.93
C ASN A 47 14.61 -12.26 -7.09
N ALA A 48 14.89 -13.36 -7.83
CA ALA A 48 14.00 -14.51 -7.95
C ALA A 48 14.82 -15.80 -8.16
N ASN A 49 14.19 -16.95 -7.93
CA ASN A 49 14.82 -18.26 -8.09
C ASN A 49 14.65 -18.86 -9.50
N ASP A 50 14.22 -18.08 -10.48
CA ASP A 50 13.94 -18.53 -11.84
C ASP A 50 15.17 -18.52 -12.79
N GLY A 51 16.29 -17.95 -12.31
CA GLY A 51 17.52 -17.82 -13.11
C GLY A 51 17.46 -16.78 -14.23
N THR A 52 16.32 -16.15 -14.45
CA THR A 52 16.09 -15.15 -15.52
C THR A 52 16.01 -13.72 -14.98
N THR A 53 15.57 -13.54 -13.75
CA THR A 53 15.50 -12.23 -13.10
C THR A 53 16.91 -11.71 -12.77
N ALA A 54 17.15 -10.45 -13.10
CA ALA A 54 18.42 -9.80 -12.80
C ALA A 54 18.77 -9.90 -11.31
N LYS A 55 20.03 -10.22 -11.03
CA LYS A 55 20.54 -10.23 -9.67
C LYS A 55 20.60 -8.80 -9.13
N SER A 56 20.44 -8.67 -7.82
CA SER A 56 20.73 -7.42 -7.13
C SER A 56 22.18 -6.99 -7.37
N THR A 57 22.41 -5.69 -7.50
CA THR A 57 23.75 -5.11 -7.53
C THR A 57 24.29 -4.80 -6.14
N LYS A 58 23.47 -4.98 -5.10
CA LYS A 58 23.85 -4.75 -3.70
C LYS A 58 24.87 -5.76 -3.21
N SER A 59 25.79 -5.28 -2.38
CA SER A 59 26.65 -6.12 -1.56
C SER A 59 25.84 -6.83 -0.45
N ASP A 60 26.40 -7.87 0.13
CA ASP A 60 25.80 -8.56 1.28
C ASP A 60 25.63 -7.61 2.49
N GLU A 61 26.56 -6.67 2.68
CA GLU A 61 26.48 -5.65 3.72
C GLU A 61 25.29 -4.70 3.52
N GLU A 62 25.07 -4.21 2.29
CA GLU A 62 23.92 -3.38 1.95
C GLU A 62 22.60 -4.14 2.09
N ILE A 63 22.57 -5.44 1.78
CA ILE A 63 21.40 -6.30 2.02
C ILE A 63 21.11 -6.39 3.51
N GLN A 64 22.12 -6.65 4.36
CA GLN A 64 21.93 -6.73 5.81
C GLN A 64 21.47 -5.38 6.40
N ARG A 65 22.04 -4.28 5.92
CA ARG A 65 21.63 -2.93 6.32
C ARG A 65 20.16 -2.66 5.95
N THR A 66 19.73 -3.04 4.73
CA THR A 66 18.33 -2.92 4.29
C THR A 66 17.41 -3.82 5.11
N ASN A 67 17.81 -5.06 5.42
CA ASN A 67 17.05 -5.96 6.28
C ASN A 67 16.79 -5.34 7.66
N LYS A 68 17.80 -4.77 8.27
CA LYS A 68 17.68 -4.10 9.56
C LYS A 68 16.72 -2.92 9.50
N ALA A 69 16.83 -2.06 8.49
CA ALA A 69 15.90 -0.97 8.29
C ALA A 69 14.46 -1.47 8.09
N LEU A 70 14.26 -2.50 7.26
CA LEU A 70 12.94 -3.08 7.02
C LEU A 70 12.36 -3.88 8.21
N GLN A 71 13.18 -4.30 9.18
CA GLN A 71 12.71 -4.88 10.44
C GLN A 71 12.13 -3.82 11.38
N ASN A 72 12.53 -2.56 11.25
CA ASN A 72 11.96 -1.45 12.01
C ASN A 72 10.55 -1.14 11.50
N VAL A 73 9.56 -1.07 12.40
CA VAL A 73 8.16 -0.85 12.05
C VAL A 73 7.91 0.56 11.54
N HIS A 74 8.57 1.55 12.12
CA HIS A 74 8.45 2.96 11.74
C HIS A 74 9.02 3.19 10.34
N PHE A 75 10.13 2.53 9.99
CA PHE A 75 10.67 2.58 8.63
C PHE A 75 9.71 2.02 7.58
N ARG A 76 9.06 0.88 7.86
CA ARG A 76 8.03 0.32 6.95
C ARG A 76 6.80 1.22 6.85
N ARG A 77 6.36 1.82 7.97
CA ARG A 77 5.24 2.77 7.97
C ARG A 77 5.57 4.02 7.15
N ALA A 78 6.77 4.56 7.29
CA ALA A 78 7.24 5.71 6.51
C ALA A 78 7.09 5.45 5.01
N ILE A 79 7.60 4.33 4.50
CA ILE A 79 7.48 3.96 3.09
C ILE A 79 6.00 3.77 2.69
N SER A 80 5.21 3.10 3.53
CA SER A 80 3.81 2.81 3.22
C SER A 80 2.95 4.08 3.17
N PHE A 81 3.22 5.05 4.04
CA PHE A 81 2.48 6.32 4.09
C PHE A 81 2.95 7.32 3.04
N ALA A 82 4.19 7.19 2.54
CA ALA A 82 4.74 7.96 1.44
C ALA A 82 4.25 7.50 0.06
N ALA A 83 3.75 6.27 -0.05
CA ALA A 83 3.30 5.68 -1.30
C ALA A 83 1.90 6.15 -1.70
N ASP A 84 1.80 7.02 -2.72
CA ASP A 84 0.53 7.42 -3.33
C ASP A 84 -0.05 6.26 -4.16
N ARG A 85 -0.93 5.47 -3.52
CA ARG A 85 -1.57 4.32 -4.16
C ARG A 85 -2.59 4.75 -5.21
N GLY A 86 -3.18 5.94 -5.09
CA GLY A 86 -4.04 6.52 -6.11
C GLY A 86 -3.25 6.78 -7.40
N ALA A 87 -2.13 7.50 -7.32
CA ALA A 87 -1.26 7.74 -8.47
C ALA A 87 -0.68 6.45 -9.07
N TYR A 88 -0.34 5.46 -8.23
CA TYR A 88 0.08 4.13 -8.67
C TYR A 88 -1.02 3.41 -9.46
N ASN A 89 -2.26 3.44 -8.95
CA ASN A 89 -3.39 2.76 -9.58
C ASN A 89 -3.86 3.47 -10.86
N ALA A 90 -3.76 4.80 -10.91
CA ALA A 90 -4.08 5.60 -12.09
C ALA A 90 -3.31 5.15 -13.35
N GLN A 91 -2.10 4.61 -13.19
CA GLN A 91 -1.30 4.09 -14.30
C GLN A 91 -1.99 2.93 -15.04
N GLN A 92 -2.92 2.26 -14.42
CA GLN A 92 -3.66 1.13 -15.01
C GLN A 92 -5.11 1.49 -15.36
N VAL A 93 -5.78 2.25 -14.49
CA VAL A 93 -7.23 2.47 -14.60
C VAL A 93 -7.61 3.91 -14.96
N GLY A 94 -6.61 4.81 -15.08
CA GLY A 94 -6.81 6.23 -15.33
C GLY A 94 -7.18 7.03 -14.08
N GLU A 95 -7.11 8.35 -14.19
CA GLU A 95 -7.34 9.28 -13.08
C GLU A 95 -8.75 9.18 -12.48
N ASP A 96 -9.76 8.98 -13.33
CA ASP A 96 -11.16 8.95 -12.89
C ASP A 96 -11.48 7.76 -11.98
N LEU A 97 -10.77 6.63 -12.16
CA LEU A 97 -11.01 5.39 -11.45
C LEU A 97 -9.91 5.03 -10.44
N LYS A 98 -8.96 5.93 -10.19
CA LYS A 98 -7.77 5.67 -9.39
C LYS A 98 -8.04 5.18 -7.97
N TYR A 99 -9.14 5.56 -7.38
CA TYR A 99 -9.53 5.11 -6.03
C TYR A 99 -10.50 3.94 -6.02
N THR A 100 -11.23 3.68 -7.11
CA THR A 100 -12.34 2.74 -7.17
C THR A 100 -11.98 1.33 -6.69
N SER A 101 -10.77 0.86 -7.02
CA SER A 101 -10.28 -0.47 -6.64
C SER A 101 -9.32 -0.46 -5.46
N LEU A 102 -9.09 0.69 -4.81
CA LEU A 102 -8.23 0.75 -3.63
C LEU A 102 -8.94 0.21 -2.40
N ARG A 103 -8.20 -0.57 -1.63
CA ARG A 103 -8.64 -1.19 -0.39
C ARG A 103 -7.69 -0.84 0.75
N ASN A 104 -8.22 -0.50 1.91
CA ASN A 104 -7.44 -0.10 3.07
C ASN A 104 -7.30 -1.20 4.14
N THR A 105 -8.02 -2.30 4.00
CA THR A 105 -7.98 -3.47 4.88
C THR A 105 -7.63 -4.73 4.10
N PHE A 106 -7.29 -5.82 4.78
CA PHE A 106 -6.89 -7.09 4.14
C PHE A 106 -8.00 -7.69 3.26
N THR A 107 -9.24 -7.61 3.71
CA THR A 107 -10.45 -7.93 2.95
C THR A 107 -11.39 -6.74 3.00
N PRO A 108 -12.37 -6.57 2.09
CA PRO A 108 -13.33 -5.48 2.20
C PRO A 108 -13.92 -5.41 3.62
N GLY A 109 -13.79 -4.23 4.25
CA GLY A 109 -14.10 -4.06 5.66
C GLY A 109 -15.54 -4.39 6.05
N TYR A 110 -16.45 -4.40 5.08
CA TYR A 110 -17.88 -4.67 5.24
C TYR A 110 -18.29 -6.11 4.88
N PHE A 111 -17.37 -6.97 4.41
CA PHE A 111 -17.68 -8.35 4.04
C PHE A 111 -17.98 -9.23 5.26
N VAL A 112 -17.42 -8.89 6.40
CA VAL A 112 -17.58 -9.66 7.64
C VAL A 112 -18.02 -8.73 8.77
N SER A 113 -19.01 -9.17 9.53
CA SER A 113 -19.47 -8.51 10.75
C SER A 113 -19.61 -9.51 11.90
N LEU A 114 -19.57 -8.99 13.11
CA LEU A 114 -19.76 -9.80 14.31
C LEU A 114 -21.20 -10.32 14.39
N SER A 115 -21.37 -11.61 14.64
CA SER A 115 -22.68 -12.24 14.83
C SER A 115 -23.27 -12.05 16.25
N LYS A 116 -22.44 -11.63 17.21
CA LYS A 116 -22.80 -11.38 18.61
C LYS A 116 -21.86 -10.35 19.22
N ASP A 117 -22.25 -9.78 20.35
CA ASP A 117 -21.36 -8.91 21.15
C ASP A 117 -20.08 -9.69 21.48
N THR A 118 -18.95 -9.07 21.20
CA THR A 118 -17.64 -9.71 21.34
C THR A 118 -16.66 -8.75 22.00
N THR A 119 -16.02 -9.21 23.06
CA THR A 119 -14.95 -8.47 23.73
C THR A 119 -13.60 -9.00 23.23
N ILE A 120 -12.73 -8.10 22.77
CA ILE A 120 -11.36 -8.38 22.36
C ILE A 120 -10.41 -7.40 23.04
N GLN A 121 -9.16 -7.80 23.16
CA GLN A 121 -8.13 -6.89 23.69
C GLN A 121 -7.53 -6.05 22.57
N ILE A 122 -7.58 -4.73 22.76
CA ILE A 122 -6.90 -3.76 21.92
C ILE A 122 -5.85 -3.07 22.81
N ASN A 123 -4.57 -3.29 22.49
CA ASN A 123 -3.45 -2.79 23.30
C ASN A 123 -3.60 -3.08 24.80
N GLY A 124 -3.99 -4.31 25.13
CA GLY A 124 -4.17 -4.76 26.52
C GLY A 124 -5.44 -4.25 27.22
N THR A 125 -6.31 -3.51 26.50
CA THR A 125 -7.58 -3.01 27.04
C THR A 125 -8.75 -3.79 26.45
N ASP A 126 -9.60 -4.34 27.31
CA ASP A 126 -10.83 -5.02 26.91
C ASP A 126 -11.77 -4.02 26.22
N THR A 127 -12.06 -4.28 24.96
CA THR A 127 -12.96 -3.46 24.13
C THR A 127 -14.10 -4.32 23.63
N THR A 128 -15.34 -3.97 23.96
CA THR A 128 -16.53 -4.67 23.53
C THR A 128 -17.13 -4.05 22.28
N PHE A 129 -17.30 -4.84 21.25
CA PHE A 129 -17.97 -4.50 20.02
C PHE A 129 -19.34 -5.16 19.96
N PRO A 130 -20.43 -4.44 19.66
CA PRO A 130 -21.76 -5.02 19.54
C PRO A 130 -21.88 -5.94 18.29
N ALA A 131 -22.87 -6.79 18.31
CA ALA A 131 -23.27 -7.55 17.13
C ALA A 131 -23.53 -6.61 15.95
N GLY A 132 -23.11 -7.01 14.75
CA GLY A 132 -23.20 -6.19 13.54
C GLY A 132 -22.02 -5.26 13.29
N THR A 133 -21.07 -5.11 14.23
CA THR A 133 -19.83 -4.35 13.99
C THR A 133 -19.04 -4.98 12.85
N TYR A 134 -18.65 -4.18 11.87
CA TYR A 134 -17.88 -4.63 10.72
C TYR A 134 -16.39 -4.79 11.04
N TYR A 135 -15.74 -5.68 10.29
CA TYR A 135 -14.29 -5.90 10.38
C TYR A 135 -13.48 -4.60 10.24
N GLY A 136 -13.86 -3.74 9.30
CA GLY A 136 -13.19 -2.46 9.07
C GLY A 136 -13.23 -1.51 10.27
N GLU A 137 -14.34 -1.51 11.03
CA GLU A 137 -14.48 -0.72 12.26
C GLU A 137 -13.50 -1.21 13.35
N ILE A 138 -13.38 -2.54 13.48
CA ILE A 138 -12.46 -3.14 14.46
C ILE A 138 -11.01 -2.82 14.10
N VAL A 139 -10.65 -2.92 12.82
CA VAL A 139 -9.30 -2.57 12.34
C VAL A 139 -9.00 -1.09 12.58
N GLN A 140 -9.95 -0.18 12.27
CA GLN A 140 -9.76 1.24 12.55
C GLN A 140 -9.53 1.50 14.04
N LYS A 141 -10.31 0.83 14.90
CA LYS A 141 -10.15 0.96 16.35
C LYS A 141 -8.78 0.50 16.85
N GLN A 142 -8.23 -0.57 16.27
CA GLN A 142 -6.86 -1.00 16.57
C GLN A 142 -5.83 0.04 16.13
N ILE A 143 -5.96 0.55 14.90
CA ILE A 143 -5.06 1.58 14.33
C ILE A 143 -5.06 2.85 15.17
N ASP A 144 -6.25 3.30 15.61
CA ASP A 144 -6.40 4.46 16.48
C ASP A 144 -5.72 4.24 17.85
N ALA A 145 -5.86 3.03 18.40
CA ALA A 145 -5.23 2.66 19.67
C ALA A 145 -3.71 2.54 19.56
N ASP A 146 -3.18 2.18 18.39
CA ASP A 146 -1.75 2.16 18.08
C ASP A 146 -1.17 3.56 17.83
N GLY A 147 -2.01 4.59 17.85
CA GLY A 147 -1.61 5.99 17.60
C GLY A 147 -1.23 6.26 16.15
N VAL A 148 -1.58 5.37 15.22
CA VAL A 148 -1.25 5.50 13.79
C VAL A 148 -2.28 6.39 13.10
N LYS A 149 -1.81 7.47 12.46
CA LYS A 149 -2.66 8.52 11.89
C LYS A 149 -3.12 8.18 10.44
N ILE A 150 -3.80 7.04 10.25
CA ILE A 150 -4.37 6.65 8.96
C ILE A 150 -5.85 6.30 9.11
N LYS A 151 -6.60 6.46 8.02
CA LYS A 151 -8.02 6.14 7.95
C LYS A 151 -8.23 4.90 7.07
N VAL A 152 -8.60 3.77 7.66
CA VAL A 152 -8.88 2.53 6.91
C VAL A 152 -10.37 2.20 6.81
N TRP A 153 -11.21 2.92 7.56
CA TRP A 153 -12.66 2.74 7.57
C TRP A 153 -13.39 4.07 7.39
N ASP A 154 -14.29 4.11 6.45
CA ASP A 154 -15.24 5.21 6.30
C ASP A 154 -16.57 4.83 6.98
N ALA A 155 -16.81 5.41 8.15
CA ALA A 155 -17.99 5.11 8.96
C ALA A 155 -19.32 5.60 8.34
N GLU A 156 -19.26 6.67 7.52
CA GLU A 156 -20.43 7.22 6.84
C GLU A 156 -20.90 6.29 5.73
N ASN A 157 -19.98 5.85 4.88
CA ASN A 157 -20.26 4.97 3.75
C ASN A 157 -20.13 3.48 4.10
N LYS A 158 -19.71 3.15 5.32
CA LYS A 158 -19.51 1.79 5.82
C LYS A 158 -18.63 0.94 4.89
N THR A 159 -17.50 1.49 4.51
CA THR A 159 -16.55 0.86 3.59
C THR A 159 -15.10 1.09 4.00
N SER A 160 -14.23 0.16 3.59
CA SER A 160 -12.76 0.31 3.62
C SER A 160 -12.17 0.55 2.23
N ASP A 161 -13.02 0.65 1.21
CA ASP A 161 -12.64 0.68 -0.19
C ASP A 161 -13.01 2.03 -0.84
N GLY A 162 -12.40 2.34 -1.98
CA GLY A 162 -12.75 3.52 -2.76
C GLY A 162 -12.03 4.81 -2.37
N PHE A 163 -11.05 4.75 -1.47
CA PHE A 163 -10.22 5.89 -1.08
C PHE A 163 -8.82 5.42 -0.68
N ASP A 164 -7.84 6.34 -0.68
CA ASP A 164 -6.50 6.07 -0.15
C ASP A 164 -6.38 6.60 1.28
N GLY A 165 -6.61 5.75 2.25
CA GLY A 165 -6.49 6.10 3.67
C GLY A 165 -5.09 5.89 4.26
N TRP A 166 -4.16 5.35 3.47
CA TRP A 166 -2.77 5.12 3.87
C TRP A 166 -1.83 6.26 3.46
N TYR A 167 -2.10 6.92 2.35
CA TYR A 167 -1.25 7.99 1.85
C TYR A 167 -1.29 9.20 2.77
N ASN A 168 -0.19 9.45 3.46
CA ASN A 168 -0.01 10.57 4.40
C ASN A 168 1.47 10.98 4.45
N PRO A 169 1.94 11.82 3.51
CA PRO A 169 3.35 12.20 3.43
C PRO A 169 3.88 12.89 4.70
N GLU A 170 3.07 13.67 5.41
CA GLU A 170 3.49 14.32 6.66
C GLU A 170 3.78 13.28 7.74
N ASN A 171 2.87 12.33 7.93
CA ASN A 171 3.08 11.25 8.87
C ASN A 171 4.20 10.29 8.44
N ALA A 172 4.44 10.15 7.13
CA ALA A 172 5.58 9.38 6.61
C ALA A 172 6.91 9.96 7.10
N VAL A 173 7.06 11.28 7.10
CA VAL A 173 8.26 11.96 7.61
C VAL A 173 8.40 11.78 9.13
N GLU A 174 7.30 11.88 9.90
CA GLU A 174 7.33 11.63 11.34
C GLU A 174 7.82 10.20 11.65
N GLU A 175 7.26 9.22 10.95
CA GLU A 175 7.64 7.80 11.10
C GLU A 175 9.11 7.56 10.66
N LEU A 176 9.58 8.21 9.59
CA LEU A 176 10.97 8.11 9.16
C LEU A 176 11.93 8.68 10.21
N ASN A 177 11.63 9.83 10.81
CA ASN A 177 12.46 10.43 11.83
C ASN A 177 12.58 9.50 13.06
N THR A 178 11.47 8.92 13.50
CA THR A 178 11.49 7.92 14.58
C THR A 178 12.34 6.70 14.20
N ALA A 179 12.20 6.20 12.97
CA ALA A 179 12.98 5.07 12.49
C ALA A 179 14.49 5.39 12.45
N ILE A 180 14.88 6.59 12.04
CA ILE A 180 16.29 7.04 12.00
C ILE A 180 16.88 7.04 13.41
N GLU A 181 16.15 7.56 14.40
CA GLU A 181 16.60 7.59 15.80
C GLU A 181 16.80 6.18 16.35
N GLU A 182 15.80 5.29 16.18
CA GLU A 182 15.88 3.91 16.67
C GLU A 182 16.97 3.08 15.96
N LEU A 183 17.12 3.25 14.64
CA LEU A 183 18.15 2.55 13.87
C LEU A 183 19.56 3.03 14.18
N ALA A 184 19.72 4.31 14.56
CA ALA A 184 21.00 4.84 15.01
C ALA A 184 21.47 4.18 16.32
N GLU A 185 20.57 3.81 17.23
CA GLU A 185 20.89 3.04 18.43
C GLU A 185 21.44 1.65 18.09
N ASP A 186 20.97 1.06 16.97
CA ASP A 186 21.47 -0.20 16.41
C ASP A 186 22.72 -0.04 15.50
N GLY A 187 23.30 1.16 15.44
CA GLY A 187 24.51 1.48 14.68
C GLY A 187 24.27 1.67 13.18
N ILE A 188 23.02 1.90 12.75
CA ILE A 188 22.65 2.15 11.35
C ILE A 188 22.38 3.64 11.16
N THR A 189 23.26 4.32 10.45
CA THR A 189 23.08 5.72 10.06
C THR A 189 22.33 5.80 8.72
N ILE A 190 21.27 6.61 8.69
CA ILE A 190 20.52 6.91 7.47
C ILE A 190 20.53 8.43 7.29
N ASP A 191 21.07 8.88 6.17
CA ASP A 191 21.11 10.29 5.75
C ASP A 191 21.20 10.39 4.22
N GLU A 192 21.19 11.61 3.67
CA GLU A 192 21.25 11.86 2.23
C GLU A 192 22.49 11.25 1.55
N SER A 193 23.62 11.15 2.26
CA SER A 193 24.86 10.56 1.74
C SER A 193 24.87 9.02 1.84
N ASN A 194 23.99 8.46 2.64
CA ASN A 194 23.93 7.03 2.94
C ASN A 194 22.47 6.53 3.08
N PRO A 195 21.65 6.65 2.03
CA PRO A 195 20.25 6.24 2.06
C PRO A 195 20.09 4.71 2.15
N ILE A 196 18.91 4.25 2.55
CA ILE A 196 18.51 2.86 2.39
C ILE A 196 17.96 2.65 0.99
N GLN A 197 18.59 1.80 0.21
CA GLN A 197 18.11 1.47 -1.13
C GLN A 197 17.14 0.30 -1.09
N ILE A 198 15.88 0.55 -1.47
CA ILE A 198 14.85 -0.47 -1.60
C ILE A 198 14.78 -0.94 -3.05
N GLU A 199 14.85 -2.25 -3.28
CA GLU A 199 14.64 -2.83 -4.59
C GLU A 199 13.19 -3.26 -4.76
N TYR A 200 12.57 -2.80 -5.83
CA TYR A 200 11.20 -3.11 -6.21
C TYR A 200 11.20 -3.82 -7.59
N PRO A 201 11.28 -5.16 -7.61
CA PRO A 201 11.28 -5.92 -8.86
C PRO A 201 9.89 -5.91 -9.50
N TYR A 202 9.85 -5.71 -10.83
CA TYR A 202 8.61 -5.70 -11.61
C TYR A 202 8.85 -6.26 -13.03
N PRO A 203 7.81 -6.78 -13.72
CA PRO A 203 7.92 -7.28 -15.09
C PRO A 203 8.04 -6.12 -16.08
N SER A 204 9.27 -5.71 -16.41
CA SER A 204 9.58 -4.54 -17.23
C SER A 204 9.15 -4.65 -18.71
N ALA A 205 8.83 -5.85 -19.19
CA ALA A 205 8.31 -6.07 -20.55
C ALA A 205 6.89 -5.50 -20.75
N VAL A 206 6.19 -5.14 -19.68
CA VAL A 206 4.84 -4.59 -19.72
C VAL A 206 4.85 -3.15 -19.22
N GLU A 207 4.59 -2.20 -20.10
CA GLU A 207 4.71 -0.77 -19.84
C GLU A 207 3.96 -0.30 -18.59
N VAL A 208 2.75 -0.80 -18.34
CA VAL A 208 1.95 -0.41 -17.17
C VAL A 208 2.67 -0.70 -15.86
N TYR A 209 3.44 -1.79 -15.77
CA TYR A 209 4.19 -2.10 -14.54
C TYR A 209 5.42 -1.20 -14.38
N THR A 210 6.04 -0.81 -15.49
CA THR A 210 7.11 0.21 -15.46
C THR A 210 6.56 1.55 -14.96
N ASN A 211 5.41 1.98 -15.47
CA ASN A 211 4.77 3.22 -15.04
C ASN A 211 4.36 3.17 -13.56
N LYS A 212 3.79 2.05 -13.11
CA LYS A 212 3.47 1.82 -11.70
C LYS A 212 4.71 1.89 -10.79
N ALA A 213 5.79 1.21 -11.16
CA ALA A 213 7.03 1.23 -10.39
C ALA A 213 7.64 2.64 -10.29
N ASN A 214 7.63 3.39 -11.40
CA ASN A 214 8.07 4.78 -11.43
C ASN A 214 7.18 5.70 -10.59
N SER A 215 5.86 5.51 -10.61
CA SER A 215 4.90 6.25 -9.78
C SER A 215 5.16 6.00 -8.29
N TYR A 216 5.33 4.72 -7.91
CA TYR A 216 5.68 4.34 -6.54
C TYR A 216 6.99 4.98 -6.08
N LYS A 217 8.06 4.80 -6.86
CA LYS A 217 9.37 5.41 -6.58
C LYS A 217 9.24 6.92 -6.40
N LYS A 218 8.60 7.61 -7.35
CA LYS A 218 8.44 9.06 -7.32
C LYS A 218 7.72 9.56 -6.08
N SER A 219 6.63 8.93 -5.66
CA SER A 219 5.89 9.36 -4.47
C SER A 219 6.68 9.14 -3.19
N VAL A 220 7.34 7.99 -3.04
CA VAL A 220 8.14 7.66 -1.85
C VAL A 220 9.34 8.59 -1.74
N GLU A 221 10.12 8.78 -2.80
CA GLU A 221 11.30 9.66 -2.80
C GLU A 221 10.91 11.14 -2.62
N ALA A 222 9.80 11.59 -3.18
CA ALA A 222 9.33 12.96 -2.99
C ALA A 222 8.93 13.26 -1.55
N ALA A 223 8.39 12.27 -0.84
CA ALA A 223 7.97 12.43 0.56
C ALA A 223 9.12 12.27 1.55
N LEU A 224 10.05 11.35 1.29
CA LEU A 224 11.10 10.96 2.25
C LEU A 224 12.49 11.50 1.91
N GLY A 225 12.67 12.20 0.80
CA GLY A 225 13.94 12.80 0.42
C GLY A 225 14.94 11.76 -0.08
N GLY A 226 14.58 10.96 -1.09
CA GLY A 226 15.37 9.86 -1.64
C GLY A 226 16.57 10.28 -2.46
#